data_f7453bc045176543d1c02106f2d05917
#
_entry.id   f7453bc045176543d1c02106f2d05917
#
_cell.length_a   1.000
_cell.length_b   1.000
_cell.length_c   1.000
_cell.angle_alpha   90.00
_cell.angle_beta   90.00
_cell.angle_gamma   90.00
#
_symmetry.space_group_name_H-M   'P 1'
#
loop_
_entity.id
_entity.type
_entity.pdbx_description
1 polymer ?
#
loop_
_entity_poly.entity_id
_entity_poly.type
_entity_poly.pdbx_seq_one_letter_code
_entity_poly.pdbx_strand_id
1 'polypeptide(L)'
;MEAAASVFDERGYEAATIADILTRAGVTKGALYFHFSSKQDLARGVLDEQFAEGGVPPRQSKLQELVDTSMVMAHRMQRDPMLSAGARLSLGPDMREIFGGGSVPGWIKVTEEMLIQAKARGELLPHVNTAETAWTLSACWTGVQIYSQTLVNREDIEHRVSVLFEHVYPSIATPAVLARLEMGRTRGAEVVAEMRRLEAAEVVGDQVAS
;
A
#
# COMPACT_ATOMS: atom_id res chain seq x y z
N MET A 1 4.64 -14.85 9.56
CA MET A 1 4.52 -13.95 8.39
C MET A 1 5.70 -12.98 8.29
N GLU A 2 6.01 -12.16 9.29
CA GLU A 2 7.09 -11.15 9.27
C GLU A 2 8.47 -11.69 8.86
N ALA A 3 8.86 -12.85 9.40
CA ALA A 3 10.13 -13.48 9.02
C ALA A 3 10.19 -13.85 7.53
N ALA A 4 9.08 -14.31 6.96
CA ALA A 4 8.99 -14.61 5.53
C ALA A 4 9.05 -13.34 4.69
N ALA A 5 8.32 -12.30 5.09
CA ALA A 5 8.36 -10.99 4.45
C ALA A 5 9.79 -10.43 4.43
N SER A 6 10.48 -10.44 5.57
CA SER A 6 11.86 -9.97 5.67
C SER A 6 12.82 -10.74 4.75
N VAL A 7 12.68 -12.09 4.64
CA VAL A 7 13.50 -12.88 3.72
C VAL A 7 13.17 -12.59 2.25
N PHE A 8 11.88 -12.43 1.92
CA PHE A 8 11.46 -12.08 0.56
C PHE A 8 11.90 -10.65 0.18
N ASP A 9 11.85 -9.71 1.11
CA ASP A 9 12.32 -8.34 0.87
C ASP A 9 13.83 -8.27 0.63
N GLU A 10 14.62 -9.03 1.39
CA GLU A 10 16.07 -9.06 1.23
C GLU A 10 16.53 -9.78 -0.03
N ARG A 11 15.93 -10.94 -0.35
CA ARG A 11 16.44 -11.88 -1.37
C ARG A 11 15.59 -11.99 -2.63
N GLY A 12 14.35 -11.50 -2.59
CA GLY A 12 13.34 -11.76 -3.60
C GLY A 12 12.77 -13.17 -3.51
N TYR A 13 11.72 -13.46 -4.31
CA TYR A 13 11.02 -14.74 -4.26
C TYR A 13 11.92 -15.92 -4.63
N GLU A 14 12.66 -15.83 -5.75
CA GLU A 14 13.42 -16.95 -6.28
C GLU A 14 14.54 -17.40 -5.33
N ALA A 15 15.35 -16.47 -4.84
CA ALA A 15 16.50 -16.77 -4.00
C ALA A 15 16.14 -17.06 -2.52
N ALA A 16 14.94 -16.70 -2.07
CA ALA A 16 14.45 -17.02 -0.73
C ALA A 16 14.17 -18.52 -0.59
N THR A 17 14.68 -19.15 0.48
CA THR A 17 14.42 -20.56 0.78
C THR A 17 13.57 -20.73 2.02
N ILE A 18 12.83 -21.84 2.10
CA ILE A 18 12.09 -22.20 3.32
C ILE A 18 13.04 -22.33 4.53
N ALA A 19 14.27 -22.83 4.31
CA ALA A 19 15.26 -22.96 5.38
C ALA A 19 15.65 -21.59 5.97
N ASP A 20 15.84 -20.56 5.13
CA ASP A 20 16.13 -19.20 5.59
C ASP A 20 14.99 -18.63 6.42
N ILE A 21 13.75 -18.85 5.96
CA ILE A 21 12.54 -18.40 6.64
C ILE A 21 12.39 -19.10 8.00
N LEU A 22 12.57 -20.42 8.07
CA LEU A 22 12.52 -21.17 9.32
C LEU A 22 13.58 -20.70 10.32
N THR A 23 14.82 -20.48 9.83
CA THR A 23 15.92 -19.98 10.65
C THR A 23 15.59 -18.60 11.23
N ARG A 24 15.07 -17.70 10.41
CA ARG A 24 14.69 -16.34 10.85
C ARG A 24 13.48 -16.33 11.79
N ALA A 25 12.49 -17.18 11.52
CA ALA A 25 11.27 -17.29 12.34
C ALA A 25 11.51 -18.03 13.67
N GLY A 26 12.56 -18.81 13.80
CA GLY A 26 12.82 -19.65 14.95
C GLY A 26 11.79 -20.79 15.13
N VAL A 27 11.15 -21.25 14.04
CA VAL A 27 10.13 -22.29 14.07
C VAL A 27 10.57 -23.56 13.33
N THR A 28 9.92 -24.69 13.64
CA THR A 28 10.18 -25.96 12.95
C THR A 28 9.51 -26.02 11.58
N LYS A 29 10.03 -26.89 10.70
CA LYS A 29 9.44 -27.14 9.39
C LYS A 29 7.99 -27.63 9.51
N GLY A 30 7.67 -28.47 10.49
CA GLY A 30 6.32 -28.95 10.75
C GLY A 30 5.35 -27.83 11.14
N ALA A 31 5.79 -26.88 11.98
CA ALA A 31 4.96 -25.73 12.37
C ALA A 31 4.64 -24.82 11.16
N LEU A 32 5.61 -24.60 10.27
CA LEU A 32 5.37 -23.82 9.05
C LEU A 32 4.35 -24.50 8.13
N TYR A 33 4.58 -25.79 7.83
CA TYR A 33 3.73 -26.53 6.90
C TYR A 33 2.34 -26.87 7.45
N PHE A 34 2.10 -26.67 8.74
CA PHE A 34 0.76 -26.69 9.32
C PHE A 34 -0.09 -25.51 8.85
N HIS A 35 0.52 -24.35 8.61
CA HIS A 35 -0.17 -23.13 8.20
C HIS A 35 -0.09 -22.82 6.70
N PHE A 36 1.02 -23.20 6.07
CA PHE A 36 1.31 -22.86 4.66
C PHE A 36 1.76 -24.11 3.92
N SER A 37 1.08 -24.48 2.86
CA SER A 37 1.33 -25.69 2.09
C SER A 37 2.62 -25.63 1.25
N SER A 38 3.10 -24.43 0.93
CA SER A 38 4.24 -24.18 0.06
C SER A 38 4.87 -22.80 0.27
N LYS A 39 6.07 -22.58 -0.32
CA LYS A 39 6.68 -21.24 -0.42
C LYS A 39 5.76 -20.24 -1.15
N GLN A 40 5.07 -20.71 -2.17
CA GLN A 40 4.12 -19.91 -2.93
C GLN A 40 2.92 -19.49 -2.07
N ASP A 41 2.38 -20.40 -1.28
CA ASP A 41 1.25 -20.14 -0.37
C ASP A 41 1.64 -19.11 0.70
N LEU A 42 2.84 -19.25 1.27
CA LEU A 42 3.40 -18.29 2.21
C LEU A 42 3.61 -16.90 1.58
N ALA A 43 4.10 -16.84 0.33
CA ALA A 43 4.25 -15.58 -0.38
C ALA A 43 2.90 -14.93 -0.73
N ARG A 44 1.87 -15.72 -1.04
CA ARG A 44 0.49 -15.20 -1.18
C ARG A 44 0.00 -14.57 0.11
N GLY A 45 0.22 -15.23 1.26
CA GLY A 45 -0.11 -14.64 2.55
C GLY A 45 0.54 -13.27 2.78
N VAL A 46 1.82 -13.10 2.37
CA VAL A 46 2.50 -11.79 2.43
C VAL A 46 1.85 -10.76 1.50
N LEU A 47 1.40 -11.17 0.31
CA LEU A 47 0.71 -10.27 -0.62
C LEU A 47 -0.68 -9.86 -0.11
N ASP A 48 -1.42 -10.78 0.48
CA ASP A 48 -2.77 -10.55 0.98
C ASP A 48 -2.77 -9.62 2.20
N GLU A 49 -1.73 -9.69 3.04
CA GLU A 49 -1.57 -8.86 4.23
C GLU A 49 -1.51 -7.35 3.92
N GLN A 50 -1.11 -6.97 2.70
CA GLN A 50 -1.11 -5.56 2.29
C GLN A 50 -2.49 -4.89 2.33
N PHE A 51 -3.55 -5.69 2.25
CA PHE A 51 -4.95 -5.24 2.26
C PHE A 51 -5.66 -5.54 3.58
N ALA A 52 -4.99 -6.22 4.53
CA ALA A 52 -5.61 -6.68 5.78
C ALA A 52 -5.82 -5.55 6.80
N GLU A 53 -5.00 -4.51 6.75
CA GLU A 53 -5.16 -3.38 7.64
C GLU A 53 -6.26 -2.42 7.18
N GLY A 54 -7.03 -1.92 8.13
CA GLY A 54 -8.12 -0.99 7.90
C GLY A 54 -7.71 0.21 7.06
N GLY A 55 -8.64 0.73 6.27
CA GLY A 55 -8.44 1.93 5.44
C GLY A 55 -8.17 3.17 6.29
N VAL A 56 -7.79 4.25 5.62
CA VAL A 56 -7.66 5.56 6.27
C VAL A 56 -9.01 6.05 6.82
N PRO A 57 -9.01 6.92 7.84
CA PRO A 57 -10.24 7.50 8.35
C PRO A 57 -11.05 8.19 7.23
N PRO A 58 -12.40 8.09 7.25
CA PRO A 58 -13.24 8.74 6.24
C PRO A 58 -12.98 10.23 6.14
N ARG A 59 -12.93 10.74 4.90
CA ARG A 59 -12.75 12.18 4.62
C ARG A 59 -13.99 12.78 3.96
N GLN A 60 -14.09 14.10 4.04
CA GLN A 60 -15.13 14.83 3.33
C GLN A 60 -15.00 14.64 1.80
N SER A 61 -13.78 14.56 1.27
CA SER A 61 -13.46 14.30 -0.13
C SER A 61 -12.92 12.87 -0.31
N LYS A 62 -13.40 12.16 -1.33
CA LYS A 62 -12.87 10.84 -1.71
C LYS A 62 -11.48 10.94 -2.34
N LEU A 63 -11.18 12.04 -3.03
CA LEU A 63 -9.83 12.30 -3.50
C LEU A 63 -8.85 12.50 -2.35
N GLN A 64 -9.28 13.08 -1.21
CA GLN A 64 -8.42 13.17 -0.03
C GLN A 64 -8.19 11.78 0.60
N GLU A 65 -9.19 10.91 0.64
CA GLU A 65 -9.02 9.54 1.10
C GLU A 65 -8.01 8.78 0.22
N LEU A 66 -8.03 8.99 -1.09
CA LEU A 66 -7.07 8.39 -2.03
C LEU A 66 -5.65 8.91 -1.81
N VAL A 67 -5.50 10.22 -1.59
CA VAL A 67 -4.20 10.84 -1.20
C VAL A 67 -3.71 10.24 0.11
N ASP A 68 -4.57 10.21 1.13
CA ASP A 68 -4.22 9.71 2.46
C ASP A 68 -3.79 8.24 2.41
N THR A 69 -4.54 7.38 1.70
CA THR A 69 -4.19 5.96 1.49
C THR A 69 -2.81 5.81 0.86
N SER A 70 -2.54 6.57 -0.18
CA SER A 70 -1.26 6.51 -0.91
C SER A 70 -0.09 7.05 -0.08
N MET A 71 -0.31 8.11 0.71
CA MET A 71 0.71 8.70 1.57
C MET A 71 0.98 7.85 2.81
N VAL A 72 -0.04 7.21 3.40
CA VAL A 72 0.12 6.22 4.47
C VAL A 72 0.93 5.02 3.98
N MET A 73 0.64 4.52 2.77
CA MET A 73 1.41 3.44 2.16
C MET A 73 2.87 3.85 1.98
N ALA A 74 3.15 5.05 1.47
CA ALA A 74 4.52 5.56 1.30
C ALA A 74 5.24 5.68 2.64
N HIS A 75 4.56 6.19 3.68
CA HIS A 75 5.12 6.32 5.04
C HIS A 75 5.46 4.97 5.65
N ARG A 76 4.54 4.00 5.54
CA ARG A 76 4.70 2.66 6.13
C ARG A 76 5.71 1.81 5.40
N MET A 77 5.80 1.94 4.07
CA MET A 77 6.71 1.14 3.24
C MET A 77 8.19 1.29 3.60
N GLN A 78 8.59 2.38 4.24
CA GLN A 78 9.95 2.57 4.77
C GLN A 78 10.19 1.83 6.09
N ARG A 79 9.12 1.44 6.80
CA ARG A 79 9.16 0.99 8.20
C ARG A 79 8.62 -0.41 8.40
N ASP A 80 7.87 -0.90 7.44
CA ASP A 80 7.16 -2.18 7.51
C ASP A 80 7.73 -3.16 6.45
N PRO A 81 8.50 -4.17 6.88
CA PRO A 81 9.04 -5.18 5.98
C PRO A 81 7.97 -5.95 5.20
N MET A 82 6.74 -6.07 5.74
CA MET A 82 5.63 -6.75 5.09
C MET A 82 5.20 -6.01 3.81
N LEU A 83 5.03 -4.69 3.91
CA LEU A 83 4.68 -3.85 2.75
C LEU A 83 5.80 -3.80 1.71
N SER A 84 7.06 -3.69 2.18
CA SER A 84 8.24 -3.71 1.31
C SER A 84 8.35 -5.04 0.54
N ALA A 85 8.20 -6.17 1.24
CA ALA A 85 8.23 -7.50 0.65
C ALA A 85 7.12 -7.71 -0.38
N GLY A 86 5.90 -7.31 -0.06
CA GLY A 86 4.77 -7.43 -0.97
C GLY A 86 4.96 -6.62 -2.25
N ALA A 87 5.49 -5.38 -2.15
CA ALA A 87 5.86 -4.58 -3.32
C ALA A 87 6.92 -5.28 -4.18
N ARG A 88 7.95 -5.84 -3.56
CA ARG A 88 9.00 -6.60 -4.26
C ARG A 88 8.48 -7.87 -4.90
N LEU A 89 7.65 -8.64 -4.19
CA LEU A 89 6.99 -9.83 -4.71
C LEU A 89 6.09 -9.51 -5.91
N SER A 90 5.43 -8.36 -5.93
CA SER A 90 4.52 -7.97 -7.02
C SER A 90 5.21 -7.60 -8.33
N LEU A 91 6.52 -7.31 -8.31
CA LEU A 91 7.27 -6.76 -9.44
C LEU A 91 8.28 -7.72 -10.07
N GLY A 92 8.36 -8.96 -9.56
CA GLY A 92 9.24 -9.99 -10.13
C GLY A 92 8.81 -10.43 -11.53
N PRO A 93 9.73 -10.96 -12.36
CA PRO A 93 9.43 -11.33 -13.75
C PRO A 93 8.36 -12.41 -13.88
N ASP A 94 8.26 -13.31 -12.91
CA ASP A 94 7.34 -14.45 -12.95
C ASP A 94 6.01 -14.18 -12.18
N MET A 95 5.83 -12.95 -11.70
CA MET A 95 4.69 -12.61 -10.85
C MET A 95 3.33 -12.77 -11.53
N ARG A 96 3.28 -12.57 -12.86
CA ARG A 96 2.05 -12.78 -13.61
C ARG A 96 1.62 -14.25 -13.58
N GLU A 97 2.56 -15.18 -13.76
CA GLU A 97 2.28 -16.62 -13.82
C GLU A 97 2.05 -17.20 -12.41
N ILE A 98 2.87 -16.80 -11.45
CA ILE A 98 2.85 -17.36 -10.09
C ILE A 98 1.74 -16.75 -9.24
N PHE A 99 1.53 -15.43 -9.33
CA PHE A 99 0.66 -14.66 -8.42
C PHE A 99 -0.40 -13.80 -9.12
N GLY A 100 -0.61 -13.97 -10.44
CA GLY A 100 -1.62 -13.19 -11.16
C GLY A 100 -1.36 -11.68 -11.21
N GLY A 101 -0.11 -11.26 -11.02
CA GLY A 101 0.29 -9.84 -10.95
C GLY A 101 0.44 -9.30 -9.52
N GLY A 102 0.46 -10.19 -8.51
CA GLY A 102 0.67 -9.82 -7.11
C GLY A 102 -0.44 -8.92 -6.56
N SER A 103 -0.06 -7.86 -5.85
CA SER A 103 -1.01 -6.87 -5.30
C SER A 103 -1.46 -5.80 -6.30
N VAL A 104 -0.85 -5.73 -7.50
CA VAL A 104 -1.12 -4.65 -8.48
C VAL A 104 -2.59 -4.58 -8.91
N PRO A 105 -3.26 -5.70 -9.30
CA PRO A 105 -4.68 -5.64 -9.66
C PRO A 105 -5.57 -5.16 -8.51
N GLY A 106 -5.27 -5.54 -7.28
CA GLY A 106 -5.98 -5.09 -6.08
C GLY A 106 -5.88 -3.57 -5.88
N TRP A 107 -4.69 -3.02 -5.99
CA TRP A 107 -4.48 -1.57 -5.87
C TRP A 107 -5.15 -0.77 -6.99
N ILE A 108 -5.12 -1.26 -8.23
CA ILE A 108 -5.86 -0.62 -9.33
C ILE A 108 -7.36 -0.60 -9.01
N LYS A 109 -7.93 -1.72 -8.55
CA LYS A 109 -9.34 -1.82 -8.19
C LYS A 109 -9.72 -0.87 -7.05
N VAL A 110 -8.97 -0.85 -5.95
CA VAL A 110 -9.21 0.07 -4.82
C VAL A 110 -9.16 1.53 -5.29
N THR A 111 -8.16 1.90 -6.09
CA THR A 111 -8.04 3.24 -6.65
C THR A 111 -9.22 3.60 -7.54
N GLU A 112 -9.66 2.68 -8.41
CA GLU A 112 -10.82 2.88 -9.29
C GLU A 112 -12.11 3.08 -8.50
N GLU A 113 -12.36 2.26 -7.48
CA GLU A 113 -13.54 2.37 -6.61
C GLU A 113 -13.61 3.74 -5.91
N MET A 114 -12.47 4.24 -5.42
CA MET A 114 -12.39 5.58 -4.84
C MET A 114 -12.64 6.68 -5.88
N LEU A 115 -12.10 6.56 -7.09
CA LEU A 115 -12.33 7.51 -8.17
C LEU A 115 -13.79 7.50 -8.67
N ILE A 116 -14.44 6.34 -8.73
CA ILE A 116 -15.88 6.24 -9.04
C ILE A 116 -16.70 7.03 -8.00
N GLN A 117 -16.39 6.86 -6.71
CA GLN A 117 -17.07 7.60 -5.65
C GLN A 117 -16.78 9.10 -5.71
N ALA A 118 -15.52 9.50 -5.99
CA ALA A 118 -15.15 10.90 -6.19
C ALA A 118 -15.89 11.52 -7.38
N LYS A 119 -16.03 10.78 -8.48
CA LYS A 119 -16.78 11.22 -9.67
C LYS A 119 -18.26 11.42 -9.35
N ALA A 120 -18.88 10.51 -8.63
CA ALA A 120 -20.27 10.60 -8.21
C ALA A 120 -20.53 11.81 -7.29
N ARG A 121 -19.51 12.28 -6.56
CA ARG A 121 -19.55 13.47 -5.70
C ARG A 121 -19.20 14.77 -6.44
N GLY A 122 -18.90 14.72 -7.74
CA GLY A 122 -18.49 15.89 -8.51
C GLY A 122 -17.09 16.41 -8.16
N GLU A 123 -16.22 15.56 -7.62
CA GLU A 123 -14.86 15.93 -7.25
C GLU A 123 -13.90 15.91 -8.46
N LEU A 124 -14.24 15.14 -9.52
CA LEU A 124 -13.43 14.99 -10.72
C LEU A 124 -13.89 15.86 -11.88
N LEU A 125 -12.95 16.24 -12.72
CA LEU A 125 -13.22 16.91 -13.99
C LEU A 125 -14.05 15.99 -14.93
N PRO A 126 -14.93 16.54 -15.79
CA PRO A 126 -15.86 15.75 -16.61
C PRO A 126 -15.20 14.71 -17.52
N HIS A 127 -14.02 15.02 -18.07
CA HIS A 127 -13.30 14.16 -19.00
C HIS A 127 -12.62 12.94 -18.35
N VAL A 128 -12.54 12.89 -17.00
CA VAL A 128 -11.81 11.84 -16.30
C VAL A 128 -12.49 10.48 -16.48
N ASN A 129 -11.76 9.53 -17.06
CA ASN A 129 -12.10 8.11 -17.08
C ASN A 129 -11.50 7.45 -15.85
N THR A 130 -12.34 6.93 -14.94
CA THR A 130 -11.90 6.40 -13.64
C THR A 130 -10.99 5.17 -13.77
N ALA A 131 -11.29 4.26 -14.71
CA ALA A 131 -10.49 3.05 -14.93
C ALA A 131 -9.07 3.38 -15.44
N GLU A 132 -8.97 4.21 -16.51
CA GLU A 132 -7.69 4.63 -17.07
C GLU A 132 -6.87 5.46 -16.07
N THR A 133 -7.56 6.32 -15.30
CA THR A 133 -6.91 7.13 -14.28
C THR A 133 -6.40 6.27 -13.12
N ALA A 134 -7.16 5.27 -12.67
CA ALA A 134 -6.75 4.34 -11.63
C ALA A 134 -5.51 3.53 -12.05
N TRP A 135 -5.53 3.02 -13.28
CA TRP A 135 -4.37 2.30 -13.84
C TRP A 135 -3.13 3.21 -13.89
N THR A 136 -3.30 4.42 -14.42
CA THR A 136 -2.21 5.40 -14.56
C THR A 136 -1.64 5.81 -13.20
N LEU A 137 -2.48 6.17 -12.23
CA LEU A 137 -2.05 6.53 -10.88
C LEU A 137 -1.28 5.38 -10.21
N SER A 138 -1.79 4.16 -10.31
CA SER A 138 -1.14 2.98 -9.74
C SER A 138 0.21 2.71 -10.40
N ALA A 139 0.30 2.85 -11.72
CA ALA A 139 1.54 2.68 -12.47
C ALA A 139 2.59 3.76 -12.11
N CYS A 140 2.17 5.03 -12.05
CA CYS A 140 3.04 6.14 -11.65
C CYS A 140 3.54 5.98 -10.21
N TRP A 141 2.65 5.64 -9.29
CA TRP A 141 3.02 5.41 -7.89
C TRP A 141 4.03 4.25 -7.76
N THR A 142 3.78 3.14 -8.47
CA THR A 142 4.69 1.99 -8.54
C THR A 142 6.04 2.40 -9.12
N GLY A 143 6.05 3.19 -10.20
CA GLY A 143 7.28 3.72 -10.76
C GLY A 143 8.08 4.57 -9.76
N VAL A 144 7.39 5.49 -9.07
CA VAL A 144 8.02 6.33 -8.03
C VAL A 144 8.66 5.48 -6.94
N GLN A 145 7.95 4.47 -6.41
CA GLN A 145 8.49 3.62 -5.34
C GLN A 145 9.68 2.78 -5.81
N ILE A 146 9.69 2.28 -7.06
CA ILE A 146 10.82 1.53 -7.63
C ILE A 146 12.06 2.43 -7.73
N TYR A 147 11.91 3.64 -8.26
CA TYR A 147 13.01 4.59 -8.39
C TYR A 147 13.55 5.01 -7.02
N SER A 148 12.66 5.35 -6.09
CA SER A 148 13.05 5.71 -4.73
C SER A 148 13.76 4.56 -4.02
N GLN A 149 13.28 3.31 -4.16
CA GLN A 149 13.95 2.11 -3.65
C GLN A 149 15.35 1.96 -4.23
N THR A 150 15.47 2.08 -5.56
CA THR A 150 16.73 1.82 -6.28
C THR A 150 17.79 2.86 -5.98
N LEU A 151 17.41 4.12 -5.86
CA LEU A 151 18.35 5.24 -5.75
C LEU A 151 18.73 5.57 -4.31
N VAL A 152 17.76 5.51 -3.38
CA VAL A 152 17.95 6.00 -2.00
C VAL A 152 17.24 5.14 -0.95
N ASN A 153 16.99 3.86 -1.25
CA ASN A 153 16.34 2.93 -0.32
C ASN A 153 15.04 3.47 0.30
N ARG A 154 14.23 4.14 -0.52
CA ARG A 154 12.94 4.78 -0.17
C ARG A 154 13.03 5.94 0.83
N GLU A 155 14.20 6.49 1.12
CA GLU A 155 14.34 7.62 2.07
C GLU A 155 13.54 8.86 1.64
N ASP A 156 13.28 9.03 0.34
CA ASP A 156 12.56 10.18 -0.23
C ASP A 156 11.14 9.85 -0.74
N ILE A 157 10.62 8.62 -0.52
CA ILE A 157 9.37 8.16 -1.14
C ILE A 157 8.17 9.08 -0.83
N GLU A 158 8.01 9.53 0.41
CA GLU A 158 6.91 10.43 0.81
C GLU A 158 6.97 11.76 0.03
N HIS A 159 8.17 12.31 -0.13
CA HIS A 159 8.36 13.51 -0.95
C HIS A 159 8.06 13.25 -2.43
N ARG A 160 8.52 12.13 -2.99
CA ARG A 160 8.28 11.80 -4.41
C ARG A 160 6.82 11.55 -4.73
N VAL A 161 6.09 10.89 -3.84
CA VAL A 161 4.65 10.69 -3.98
C VAL A 161 3.90 12.02 -3.88
N SER A 162 4.29 12.92 -2.95
CA SER A 162 3.75 14.29 -2.88
C SER A 162 3.93 15.04 -4.20
N VAL A 163 5.15 15.03 -4.77
CA VAL A 163 5.44 15.65 -6.08
C VAL A 163 4.63 15.01 -7.21
N LEU A 164 4.47 13.68 -7.23
CA LEU A 164 3.61 13.00 -8.20
C LEU A 164 2.19 13.57 -8.16
N PHE A 165 1.62 13.72 -6.96
CA PHE A 165 0.27 14.24 -6.79
C PHE A 165 0.14 15.70 -7.23
N GLU A 166 1.10 16.56 -6.90
CA GLU A 166 1.14 17.94 -7.37
C GLU A 166 1.12 18.06 -8.90
N HIS A 167 1.67 17.07 -9.62
CA HIS A 167 1.65 17.04 -11.09
C HIS A 167 0.40 16.43 -11.67
N VAL A 168 -0.18 15.40 -11.04
CA VAL A 168 -1.30 14.63 -11.62
C VAL A 168 -2.66 15.19 -11.21
N TYR A 169 -2.87 15.52 -9.92
CA TYR A 169 -4.18 15.92 -9.44
C TYR A 169 -4.78 17.17 -10.12
N PRO A 170 -3.98 18.18 -10.55
CA PRO A 170 -4.51 19.31 -11.31
C PRO A 170 -5.19 18.92 -12.64
N SER A 171 -4.85 17.77 -13.21
CA SER A 171 -5.46 17.27 -14.45
C SER A 171 -6.73 16.45 -14.24
N ILE A 172 -7.03 16.05 -12.98
CA ILE A 172 -8.18 15.18 -12.68
C ILE A 172 -9.18 15.80 -11.69
N ALA A 173 -8.74 16.62 -10.74
CA ALA A 173 -9.58 17.21 -9.70
C ALA A 173 -10.23 18.53 -10.15
N THR A 174 -11.46 18.78 -9.69
CA THR A 174 -12.06 20.11 -9.86
C THR A 174 -11.28 21.15 -9.04
N PRO A 175 -11.22 22.44 -9.49
CA PRO A 175 -10.45 23.48 -8.80
C PRO A 175 -10.83 23.66 -7.33
N ALA A 176 -12.10 23.53 -7.00
CA ALA A 176 -12.61 23.67 -5.63
C ALA A 176 -12.12 22.54 -4.70
N VAL A 177 -11.99 21.32 -5.23
CA VAL A 177 -11.48 20.17 -4.49
C VAL A 177 -9.94 20.28 -4.42
N LEU A 178 -9.28 20.52 -5.55
CA LEU A 178 -7.81 20.63 -5.62
C LEU A 178 -7.26 21.63 -4.59
N ALA A 179 -7.92 22.79 -4.44
CA ALA A 179 -7.49 23.82 -3.50
C ALA A 179 -7.53 23.41 -2.01
N ARG A 180 -8.17 22.26 -1.70
CA ARG A 180 -8.34 21.74 -0.34
C ARG A 180 -7.57 20.44 -0.09
N LEU A 181 -6.97 19.85 -1.13
CA LEU A 181 -6.23 18.61 -0.98
C LEU A 181 -4.92 18.85 -0.21
N GLU A 182 -4.72 18.05 0.81
CA GLU A 182 -3.52 18.03 1.63
C GLU A 182 -2.61 16.91 1.10
N MET A 183 -1.67 17.27 0.22
CA MET A 183 -0.77 16.34 -0.47
C MET A 183 0.68 16.45 -0.02
N GLY A 184 0.94 17.18 1.07
CA GLY A 184 2.29 17.45 1.57
C GLY A 184 3.01 16.19 2.02
N ARG A 185 4.35 16.21 1.98
CA ARG A 185 5.22 15.07 2.30
C ARG A 185 5.02 14.50 3.72
N THR A 186 4.50 15.27 4.67
CA THR A 186 4.23 14.85 6.05
C THR A 186 2.88 14.17 6.22
N ARG A 187 2.03 14.22 5.19
CA ARG A 187 0.64 13.76 5.28
C ARG A 187 0.52 12.30 5.71
N GLY A 188 1.38 11.41 5.22
CA GLY A 188 1.37 10.00 5.62
C GLY A 188 1.59 9.81 7.12
N ALA A 189 2.59 10.51 7.69
CA ALA A 189 2.87 10.46 9.12
C ALA A 189 1.72 11.02 9.96
N GLU A 190 1.09 12.11 9.50
CA GLU A 190 -0.04 12.75 10.19
C GLU A 190 -1.26 11.82 10.26
N VAL A 191 -1.60 11.17 9.13
CA VAL A 191 -2.72 10.22 9.07
C VAL A 191 -2.44 8.97 9.91
N VAL A 192 -1.22 8.42 9.88
CA VAL A 192 -0.84 7.29 10.75
C VAL A 192 -0.95 7.66 12.23
N ALA A 193 -0.55 8.87 12.61
CA ALA A 193 -0.71 9.34 13.98
C ALA A 193 -2.18 9.53 14.38
N GLU A 194 -3.04 9.94 13.43
CA GLU A 194 -4.49 10.02 13.61
C GLU A 194 -5.09 8.63 13.82
N MET A 195 -4.77 7.65 12.94
CA MET A 195 -5.25 6.26 13.04
C MET A 195 -4.95 5.65 14.41
N ARG A 196 -3.70 5.78 14.89
CA ARG A 196 -3.30 5.29 16.22
C ARG A 196 -4.08 5.91 17.38
N ARG A 197 -4.44 7.20 17.25
CA ARG A 197 -5.25 7.88 18.27
C ARG A 197 -6.68 7.36 18.28
N LEU A 198 -7.26 7.06 17.13
CA LEU A 198 -8.60 6.50 17.02
C LEU A 198 -8.66 5.08 17.59
N GLU A 199 -7.71 4.22 17.24
CA GLU A 199 -7.58 2.87 17.79
C GLU A 199 -7.44 2.87 19.31
N ALA A 200 -6.61 3.76 19.85
CA ALA A 200 -6.44 3.88 21.29
C ALA A 200 -7.74 4.35 22.01
N ALA A 201 -8.52 5.20 21.36
CA ALA A 201 -9.80 5.67 21.90
C ALA A 201 -10.87 4.58 21.90
N GLU A 202 -10.92 3.73 20.87
CA GLU A 202 -11.83 2.58 20.79
C GLU A 202 -11.53 1.55 21.89
N VAL A 203 -10.25 1.20 22.11
CA VAL A 203 -9.86 0.27 23.18
C VAL A 203 -10.25 0.76 24.58
N VAL A 204 -10.10 2.07 24.83
CA VAL A 204 -10.52 2.66 26.11
C VAL A 204 -12.05 2.68 26.26
N GLY A 205 -12.79 2.93 25.16
CA GLY A 205 -14.26 2.90 25.15
C GLY A 205 -14.82 1.52 25.48
N ASP A 206 -14.25 0.47 24.92
CA ASP A 206 -14.68 -0.93 25.17
C ASP A 206 -14.38 -1.39 26.61
N GLN A 207 -13.28 -0.91 27.23
CA GLN A 207 -12.93 -1.23 28.60
C GLN A 207 -13.83 -0.52 29.65
N VAL A 208 -14.46 0.58 29.27
CA VAL A 208 -15.38 1.32 30.15
C VAL A 208 -16.82 0.80 30.03
N ALA A 209 -17.14 0.11 28.93
CA ALA A 209 -18.47 -0.45 28.65
C ALA A 209 -18.65 -1.90 29.11
N SER A 210 -17.58 -2.59 29.55
CA SER A 210 -17.56 -3.96 30.09
C SER A 210 -17.40 -3.97 31.60
#